data_1f36bce17b91d536afd5dc2416cbadc2
#
_entry.id   1f36bce17b91d536afd5dc2416cbadc2
#
_cell.length_a   1.000
_cell.length_b   1.000
_cell.length_c   1.000
_cell.angle_alpha   90.00
_cell.angle_beta   90.00
_cell.angle_gamma   90.00
#
_symmetry.space_group_name_H-M   'P 1'
#
loop_
_entity.id
_entity.type
_entity.pdbx_description
1 polymer ?
#
loop_
_entity_poly.entity_id
_entity_poly.type
_entity_poly.pdbx_seq_one_letter_code
_entity_poly.pdbx_strand_id
1 'polypeptide(L)'
;MKDPRPRRLLRTTALTAAAAGTVGMMLGVAGGCRRAEKAEEKTIAATVATVPAKSADCQACHADVHKAWMESHHAKAQRAVDPAIEGAKLAQPQEFSLHGVDYLVEWKEGKPQFTEKRPGDAPFNYSADFILGHTPLLQYLVPIGGGRHQAAELAYDPHRKEWFNVFGDERRRPGEWGHWRGRGMNWNSMCAHCHMT
;
A
#
# COMPACT_ATOMS: atom_id res chain seq x y z
N MET A 1 -2.16 45.61 27.45
CA MET A 1 -2.97 46.35 26.45
C MET A 1 -3.73 45.30 25.64
N LYS A 2 -5.08 45.28 25.81
CA LYS A 2 -6.00 44.34 25.20
C LYS A 2 -6.60 44.97 23.94
N ASP A 3 -6.54 44.27 22.83
CA ASP A 3 -7.29 44.69 21.62
C ASP A 3 -8.39 43.63 21.31
N PRO A 4 -9.69 44.00 21.42
CA PRO A 4 -10.80 43.12 21.08
C PRO A 4 -11.29 43.40 19.66
N ARG A 5 -11.20 42.47 18.75
CA ARG A 5 -11.82 42.55 17.42
C ARG A 5 -13.30 42.12 17.48
N PRO A 6 -14.21 42.81 16.78
CA PRO A 6 -15.63 42.54 16.87
C PRO A 6 -16.08 41.39 15.96
N ARG A 7 -16.97 40.55 16.50
CA ARG A 7 -17.69 39.51 15.77
C ARG A 7 -18.72 40.10 14.82
N ARG A 8 -18.61 39.82 13.52
CA ARG A 8 -19.66 40.11 12.53
C ARG A 8 -20.74 39.01 12.57
N LEU A 9 -21.93 39.39 12.95
CA LEU A 9 -23.16 38.62 12.77
C LEU A 9 -23.61 38.71 11.30
N LEU A 10 -23.68 37.55 10.63
CA LEU A 10 -24.34 37.43 9.33
C LEU A 10 -25.82 37.09 9.54
N ARG A 11 -26.68 38.04 9.14
CA ARG A 11 -28.14 37.88 9.08
C ARG A 11 -28.48 37.04 7.85
N THR A 12 -29.19 35.96 8.05
CA THR A 12 -29.86 35.18 7.02
C THR A 12 -31.19 35.82 6.68
N THR A 13 -31.34 36.29 5.46
CA THR A 13 -32.64 36.67 4.89
C THR A 13 -33.21 35.53 4.09
N ALA A 14 -34.36 35.03 4.52
CA ALA A 14 -35.15 34.05 3.78
C ALA A 14 -35.93 34.79 2.67
N LEU A 15 -35.80 34.31 1.44
CA LEU A 15 -36.63 34.71 0.31
C LEU A 15 -37.57 33.55 -0.02
N THR A 16 -38.84 33.75 0.25
CA THR A 16 -39.95 32.93 -0.24
C THR A 16 -40.36 33.45 -1.62
N ALA A 17 -40.30 32.62 -2.64
CA ALA A 17 -40.91 32.88 -3.95
C ALA A 17 -41.97 31.82 -4.23
N ALA A 18 -43.21 32.25 -4.22
CA ALA A 18 -44.35 31.52 -4.76
C ALA A 18 -44.39 31.72 -6.29
N ALA A 19 -44.54 30.67 -7.03
CA ALA A 19 -44.88 30.77 -8.44
C ALA A 19 -46.04 29.83 -8.77
N ALA A 20 -47.09 30.46 -9.27
CA ALA A 20 -48.36 29.90 -9.68
C ALA A 20 -48.25 29.11 -10.97
N GLY A 21 -49.22 28.19 -11.14
CA GLY A 21 -49.33 27.23 -12.22
C GLY A 21 -49.65 27.82 -13.58
N THR A 22 -49.34 27.00 -14.58
CA THR A 22 -50.06 26.98 -15.86
C THR A 22 -50.23 25.56 -16.32
N VAL A 23 -51.47 25.14 -16.39
CA VAL A 23 -51.94 23.92 -17.03
C VAL A 23 -51.85 24.14 -18.56
N GLY A 24 -50.95 23.43 -19.20
CA GLY A 24 -50.84 23.34 -20.65
C GLY A 24 -51.24 21.95 -21.13
N MET A 25 -52.47 21.85 -21.63
CA MET A 25 -53.01 20.67 -22.29
C MET A 25 -52.47 20.64 -23.72
N MET A 26 -51.60 19.64 -24.02
CA MET A 26 -51.16 19.36 -25.38
C MET A 26 -51.63 17.95 -25.80
N LEU A 27 -52.39 18.00 -26.86
CA LEU A 27 -52.98 16.87 -27.60
C LEU A 27 -51.88 15.90 -28.13
N GLY A 28 -52.29 14.66 -28.22
CA GLY A 28 -51.48 13.55 -28.61
C GLY A 28 -50.99 13.57 -30.06
N VAL A 29 -49.79 13.00 -30.20
CA VAL A 29 -49.36 12.40 -31.47
C VAL A 29 -49.02 10.94 -31.14
N ALA A 30 -49.87 10.04 -31.63
CA ALA A 30 -49.63 8.63 -31.57
C ALA A 30 -48.54 8.27 -32.62
N GLY A 31 -47.29 8.35 -32.16
CA GLY A 31 -46.15 7.82 -32.90
C GLY A 31 -45.88 6.40 -32.45
N GLY A 32 -46.24 5.42 -33.31
CA GLY A 32 -46.00 4.01 -33.05
C GLY A 32 -44.52 3.71 -32.82
N CYS A 33 -44.14 3.43 -31.60
CA CYS A 33 -42.89 2.79 -31.31
C CYS A 33 -42.96 1.36 -31.85
N ARG A 34 -42.28 1.12 -32.95
CA ARG A 34 -41.98 -0.23 -33.41
C ARG A 34 -41.24 -0.92 -32.27
N ARG A 35 -41.84 -1.97 -31.77
CA ARG A 35 -41.28 -2.92 -30.81
C ARG A 35 -40.00 -3.44 -31.44
N ALA A 36 -38.85 -2.97 -31.02
CA ALA A 36 -37.57 -3.57 -31.36
C ALA A 36 -37.61 -5.01 -30.85
N GLU A 37 -37.50 -5.95 -31.77
CA GLU A 37 -37.26 -7.34 -31.45
C GLU A 37 -36.08 -7.42 -30.48
N LYS A 38 -36.35 -7.98 -29.31
CA LYS A 38 -35.33 -8.33 -28.33
C LYS A 38 -34.42 -9.35 -29.01
N ALA A 39 -33.29 -8.88 -29.52
CA ALA A 39 -32.18 -9.79 -29.79
C ALA A 39 -31.92 -10.56 -28.51
N GLU A 40 -32.08 -11.87 -28.51
CA GLU A 40 -31.61 -12.73 -27.43
C GLU A 40 -30.12 -12.51 -27.30
N GLU A 41 -29.75 -11.73 -26.34
CA GLU A 41 -28.37 -11.61 -25.87
C GLU A 41 -28.04 -12.99 -25.29
N LYS A 42 -27.44 -13.82 -26.13
CA LYS A 42 -26.89 -15.11 -25.74
C LYS A 42 -25.79 -14.82 -24.75
N THR A 43 -26.17 -14.78 -23.46
CA THR A 43 -25.25 -14.66 -22.35
C THR A 43 -24.31 -15.85 -22.43
N ILE A 44 -23.14 -15.61 -23.04
CA ILE A 44 -21.99 -16.49 -22.90
C ILE A 44 -21.54 -16.26 -21.46
N ALA A 45 -22.18 -16.93 -20.52
CA ALA A 45 -21.65 -17.13 -19.18
C ALA A 45 -20.46 -18.07 -19.33
N ALA A 46 -19.37 -17.54 -19.89
CA ALA A 46 -18.08 -18.13 -19.68
C ALA A 46 -17.82 -17.99 -18.18
N THR A 47 -18.03 -19.08 -17.45
CA THR A 47 -17.48 -19.23 -16.11
C THR A 47 -15.96 -19.26 -16.28
N VAL A 48 -15.39 -18.09 -16.50
CA VAL A 48 -13.95 -17.91 -16.39
C VAL A 48 -13.68 -18.07 -14.91
N ALA A 49 -13.31 -19.28 -14.51
CA ALA A 49 -12.67 -19.50 -13.23
C ALA A 49 -11.47 -18.56 -13.24
N THR A 50 -11.59 -17.43 -12.54
CA THR A 50 -10.51 -16.47 -12.36
C THR A 50 -9.50 -17.07 -11.40
N VAL A 51 -8.76 -18.07 -11.85
CA VAL A 51 -7.52 -18.46 -11.21
C VAL A 51 -6.54 -17.34 -11.54
N PRO A 52 -6.00 -16.62 -10.55
CA PRO A 52 -5.03 -15.58 -10.83
C PRO A 52 -3.89 -16.18 -11.64
N ALA A 53 -3.63 -15.67 -12.84
CA ALA A 53 -2.52 -16.10 -13.65
C ALA A 53 -1.21 -15.85 -12.89
N LYS A 54 -0.35 -16.86 -12.81
CA LYS A 54 1.00 -16.70 -12.28
C LYS A 54 1.91 -16.29 -13.42
N SER A 55 2.97 -15.54 -13.13
CA SER A 55 3.97 -15.16 -14.16
C SER A 55 4.55 -16.37 -14.88
N ALA A 56 4.69 -17.52 -14.21
CA ALA A 56 5.12 -18.77 -14.81
C ALA A 56 4.19 -19.27 -15.94
N ASP A 57 2.91 -18.96 -15.89
CA ASP A 57 1.95 -19.38 -16.90
C ASP A 57 2.21 -18.69 -18.26
N CYS A 58 2.85 -17.50 -18.22
CA CYS A 58 3.20 -16.75 -19.41
C CYS A 58 4.43 -17.34 -20.16
N GLN A 59 5.25 -18.11 -19.46
CA GLN A 59 6.51 -18.64 -19.98
C GLN A 59 6.32 -19.56 -21.20
N ALA A 60 5.24 -20.33 -21.21
CA ALA A 60 5.00 -21.30 -22.29
C ALA A 60 4.84 -20.65 -23.67
N CYS A 61 4.27 -19.44 -23.72
CA CYS A 61 4.04 -18.70 -24.97
C CYS A 61 5.03 -17.52 -25.17
N HIS A 62 5.62 -17.00 -24.09
CA HIS A 62 6.45 -15.80 -24.10
C HIS A 62 7.81 -16.04 -23.43
N ALA A 63 8.52 -17.13 -23.80
CA ALA A 63 9.73 -17.58 -23.11
C ALA A 63 10.81 -16.52 -22.99
N ASP A 64 11.12 -15.80 -24.08
CA ASP A 64 12.19 -14.79 -24.10
C ASP A 64 11.82 -13.56 -23.28
N VAL A 65 10.56 -13.10 -23.39
CA VAL A 65 10.03 -11.97 -22.64
C VAL A 65 9.99 -12.32 -21.15
N HIS A 66 9.53 -13.51 -20.80
CA HIS A 66 9.49 -14.00 -19.43
C HIS A 66 10.89 -14.08 -18.82
N LYS A 67 11.88 -14.59 -19.57
CA LYS A 67 13.29 -14.63 -19.13
C LYS A 67 13.82 -13.23 -18.84
N ALA A 68 13.64 -12.29 -19.78
CA ALA A 68 14.09 -10.91 -19.60
C ALA A 68 13.41 -10.24 -18.40
N TRP A 69 12.09 -10.50 -18.20
CA TRP A 69 11.36 -10.00 -17.04
C TRP A 69 11.90 -10.57 -15.73
N MET A 70 12.18 -11.88 -15.65
CA MET A 70 12.73 -12.54 -14.45
C MET A 70 14.09 -11.97 -14.02
N GLU A 71 14.87 -11.46 -14.96
CA GLU A 71 16.18 -10.83 -14.69
C GLU A 71 16.02 -9.34 -14.25
N SER A 72 14.85 -8.73 -14.50
CA SER A 72 14.59 -7.33 -14.22
C SER A 72 14.43 -7.02 -12.73
N HIS A 73 14.55 -5.74 -12.38
CA HIS A 73 14.24 -5.24 -11.04
C HIS A 73 12.75 -5.41 -10.69
N HIS A 74 11.86 -5.41 -11.68
CA HIS A 74 10.43 -5.60 -11.46
C HIS A 74 10.11 -6.99 -10.90
N ALA A 75 10.68 -8.04 -11.49
CA ALA A 75 10.49 -9.42 -10.98
C ALA A 75 11.06 -9.61 -9.56
N LYS A 76 12.03 -8.77 -9.18
CA LYS A 76 12.73 -8.82 -7.89
C LYS A 76 12.23 -7.75 -6.91
N ALA A 77 11.19 -6.97 -7.30
CA ALA A 77 10.70 -5.85 -6.50
C ALA A 77 10.15 -6.28 -5.15
N GLN A 78 9.53 -7.45 -5.08
CA GLN A 78 9.06 -8.06 -3.83
C GLN A 78 9.29 -9.56 -3.86
N ARG A 79 9.73 -10.11 -2.75
CA ARG A 79 9.86 -11.57 -2.56
C ARG A 79 9.58 -11.96 -1.11
N ALA A 80 9.22 -13.20 -0.89
CA ALA A 80 9.20 -13.76 0.45
C ALA A 80 10.61 -13.75 1.05
N VAL A 81 10.68 -13.68 2.38
CA VAL A 81 11.92 -13.92 3.12
C VAL A 81 12.43 -15.34 2.80
N ASP A 82 13.68 -15.45 2.42
CA ASP A 82 14.34 -16.73 2.10
C ASP A 82 15.33 -17.10 3.21
N PRO A 83 15.08 -18.18 3.97
CA PRO A 83 15.98 -18.60 5.03
C PRO A 83 17.42 -18.83 4.57
N ALA A 84 17.63 -19.30 3.35
CA ALA A 84 18.97 -19.55 2.82
C ALA A 84 19.74 -18.25 2.56
N ILE A 85 19.04 -17.17 2.23
CA ILE A 85 19.64 -15.86 1.93
C ILE A 85 19.73 -15.02 3.20
N GLU A 86 18.60 -14.78 3.83
CA GLU A 86 18.51 -13.87 5.00
C GLU A 86 19.08 -14.52 6.26
N GLY A 87 18.86 -15.83 6.44
CA GLY A 87 19.43 -16.55 7.58
C GLY A 87 20.95 -16.53 7.60
N ALA A 88 21.60 -16.65 6.45
CA ALA A 88 23.06 -16.53 6.35
C ALA A 88 23.56 -15.10 6.64
N LYS A 89 22.82 -14.05 6.21
CA LYS A 89 23.16 -12.64 6.47
C LYS A 89 23.01 -12.28 7.94
N LEU A 90 22.01 -12.85 8.60
CA LEU A 90 21.66 -12.59 10.00
C LEU A 90 22.09 -13.72 10.95
N ALA A 91 23.09 -14.53 10.54
CA ALA A 91 23.63 -15.63 11.34
C ALA A 91 24.17 -15.17 12.69
N GLN A 92 24.60 -13.91 12.77
CA GLN A 92 24.97 -13.25 14.01
C GLN A 92 24.02 -12.08 14.26
N PRO A 93 23.54 -11.87 15.51
CA PRO A 93 22.76 -10.71 15.87
C PRO A 93 23.53 -9.43 15.56
N GLN A 94 22.81 -8.42 15.07
CA GLN A 94 23.36 -7.11 14.73
C GLN A 94 22.71 -6.05 15.61
N GLU A 95 23.53 -5.38 16.42
CA GLU A 95 23.11 -4.30 17.29
C GLU A 95 23.68 -2.99 16.78
N PHE A 96 22.84 -1.97 16.66
CA PHE A 96 23.25 -0.64 16.21
C PHE A 96 22.23 0.42 16.65
N SER A 97 22.64 1.69 16.61
CA SER A 97 21.75 2.82 16.87
C SER A 97 21.64 3.70 15.65
N LEU A 98 20.40 4.04 15.28
CA LEU A 98 20.09 5.00 14.24
C LEU A 98 19.16 6.07 14.80
N HIS A 99 19.57 7.31 14.70
CA HIS A 99 18.74 8.45 15.09
C HIS A 99 18.21 8.40 16.53
N GLY A 100 18.97 7.82 17.45
CA GLY A 100 18.59 7.69 18.87
C GLY A 100 17.59 6.57 19.14
N VAL A 101 17.42 5.65 18.19
CA VAL A 101 16.69 4.39 18.35
C VAL A 101 17.70 3.27 18.31
N ASP A 102 17.68 2.39 19.30
CA ASP A 102 18.52 1.18 19.32
C ASP A 102 17.77 0.04 18.65
N TYR A 103 18.47 -0.66 17.78
CA TYR A 103 17.96 -1.80 17.04
C TYR A 103 18.77 -3.05 17.35
N LEU A 104 18.07 -4.17 17.49
CA LEU A 104 18.62 -5.51 17.40
C LEU A 104 17.95 -6.22 16.24
N VAL A 105 18.74 -6.74 15.31
CA VAL A 105 18.27 -7.55 14.19
C VAL A 105 18.90 -8.93 14.29
N GLU A 106 18.10 -9.96 14.36
CA GLU A 106 18.53 -11.34 14.51
C GLU A 106 17.71 -12.30 13.64
N TRP A 107 18.26 -13.46 13.36
CA TRP A 107 17.53 -14.56 12.73
C TRP A 107 16.94 -15.47 13.80
N LYS A 108 15.64 -15.57 13.88
CA LYS A 108 14.95 -16.38 14.89
C LYS A 108 13.66 -16.97 14.33
N GLU A 109 13.40 -18.23 14.66
CA GLU A 109 12.17 -18.93 14.24
C GLU A 109 11.94 -18.89 12.72
N GLY A 110 13.02 -18.96 11.92
CA GLY A 110 12.96 -18.98 10.46
C GLY A 110 12.66 -17.63 9.80
N LYS A 111 12.75 -16.53 10.55
CA LYS A 111 12.47 -15.17 10.07
C LYS A 111 13.45 -14.15 10.64
N PRO A 112 13.64 -13.01 9.95
CA PRO A 112 14.30 -11.86 10.55
C PRO A 112 13.40 -11.28 11.64
N GLN A 113 13.95 -11.13 12.84
CA GLN A 113 13.32 -10.51 14.00
C GLN A 113 14.00 -9.18 14.25
N PHE A 114 13.20 -8.20 14.57
CA PHE A 114 13.64 -6.84 14.86
C PHE A 114 13.15 -6.45 16.24
N THR A 115 14.04 -5.89 17.04
CA THR A 115 13.70 -5.19 18.27
C THR A 115 14.05 -3.72 18.10
N GLU A 116 13.07 -2.85 18.24
CA GLU A 116 13.21 -1.40 18.22
C GLU A 116 13.04 -0.86 19.62
N LYS A 117 14.03 -0.12 20.12
CA LYS A 117 14.05 0.43 21.47
C LYS A 117 14.23 1.94 21.42
N ARG A 118 13.17 2.66 21.69
CA ARG A 118 13.17 4.13 21.75
C ARG A 118 13.32 4.61 23.18
N PRO A 119 14.00 5.73 23.43
CA PRO A 119 14.07 6.32 24.79
C PRO A 119 12.68 6.58 25.35
N GLY A 120 12.42 6.04 26.54
CA GLY A 120 11.13 6.21 27.23
C GLY A 120 10.01 5.26 26.81
N ASP A 121 10.19 4.47 25.75
CA ASP A 121 9.21 3.50 25.29
C ASP A 121 9.57 2.06 25.68
N ALA A 122 8.58 1.20 25.76
CA ALA A 122 8.83 -0.24 25.85
C ALA A 122 9.42 -0.76 24.52
N PRO A 123 10.31 -1.77 24.53
CA PRO A 123 10.81 -2.38 23.32
C PRO A 123 9.68 -2.88 22.42
N PHE A 124 9.78 -2.60 21.13
CA PHE A 124 8.82 -3.05 20.12
C PHE A 124 9.45 -4.13 19.25
N ASN A 125 8.85 -5.34 19.27
CA ASN A 125 9.34 -6.48 18.53
C ASN A 125 8.45 -6.74 17.32
N TYR A 126 9.06 -7.05 16.17
CA TYR A 126 8.36 -7.42 14.96
C TYR A 126 9.20 -8.34 14.09
N SER A 127 8.54 -9.07 13.19
CA SER A 127 9.19 -9.93 12.19
C SER A 127 8.72 -9.52 10.80
N ALA A 128 9.46 -9.92 9.78
CA ALA A 128 9.08 -9.65 8.39
C ALA A 128 8.75 -10.94 7.64
N ASP A 129 7.77 -10.86 6.74
CA ASP A 129 7.37 -11.95 5.85
C ASP A 129 7.92 -11.78 4.42
N PHE A 130 8.09 -10.53 4.00
CA PHE A 130 8.56 -10.18 2.65
C PHE A 130 9.65 -9.13 2.69
N ILE A 131 10.39 -9.07 1.59
CA ILE A 131 11.42 -8.06 1.33
C ILE A 131 11.04 -7.31 0.07
N LEU A 132 11.14 -6.01 0.13
CA LEU A 132 11.03 -5.09 -0.99
C LEU A 132 12.41 -4.73 -1.51
N GLY A 133 12.54 -4.73 -2.82
CA GLY A 133 13.77 -4.39 -3.50
C GLY A 133 14.77 -5.54 -3.55
N HIS A 134 15.83 -5.29 -4.28
CA HIS A 134 16.90 -6.24 -4.53
C HIS A 134 18.27 -5.58 -4.35
N THR A 135 18.45 -4.42 -4.94
CA THR A 135 19.64 -3.57 -4.84
C THR A 135 19.28 -2.15 -5.28
N PRO A 136 19.77 -1.11 -4.62
CA PRO A 136 20.65 -1.08 -3.45
C PRO A 136 19.92 -1.17 -2.11
N LEU A 137 18.62 -1.44 -2.11
CA LEU A 137 17.76 -1.35 -0.94
C LEU A 137 17.05 -2.69 -0.70
N LEU A 138 17.13 -3.19 0.53
CA LEU A 138 16.30 -4.26 1.04
C LEU A 138 15.46 -3.69 2.19
N GLN A 139 14.18 -3.41 1.93
CA GLN A 139 13.23 -2.95 2.94
C GLN A 139 12.31 -4.10 3.33
N TYR A 140 11.86 -4.13 4.57
CA TYR A 140 11.12 -5.25 5.12
C TYR A 140 9.62 -4.95 5.22
N LEU A 141 8.78 -5.92 4.85
CA LEU A 141 7.34 -5.87 5.03
C LEU A 141 6.93 -6.67 6.27
N VAL A 142 6.34 -5.97 7.21
CA VAL A 142 5.93 -6.46 8.52
C VAL A 142 4.43 -6.76 8.51
N PRO A 143 4.00 -7.98 8.83
CA PRO A 143 2.59 -8.31 8.93
C PRO A 143 1.93 -7.60 10.12
N ILE A 144 0.75 -7.03 9.88
CA ILE A 144 -0.05 -6.32 10.91
C ILE A 144 -1.43 -6.93 11.10
N GLY A 145 -1.62 -8.16 10.61
CA GLY A 145 -2.87 -8.90 10.67
C GLY A 145 -3.85 -8.59 9.52
N GLY A 146 -4.81 -9.49 9.32
CA GLY A 146 -5.80 -9.37 8.25
C GLY A 146 -5.23 -9.32 6.83
N GLY A 147 -4.09 -9.97 6.57
CA GLY A 147 -3.41 -9.96 5.27
C GLY A 147 -2.73 -8.64 4.92
N ARG A 148 -2.65 -7.71 5.86
CA ARG A 148 -2.03 -6.39 5.66
C ARG A 148 -0.57 -6.39 6.11
N HIS A 149 0.24 -5.59 5.41
CA HIS A 149 1.64 -5.38 5.72
C HIS A 149 1.97 -3.88 5.85
N GLN A 150 2.99 -3.59 6.64
CA GLN A 150 3.60 -2.27 6.74
C GLN A 150 5.02 -2.31 6.19
N ALA A 151 5.39 -1.29 5.44
CA ALA A 151 6.78 -1.11 5.05
C ALA A 151 7.55 -0.52 6.24
N ALA A 152 8.52 -1.27 6.77
CA ALA A 152 9.33 -0.82 7.89
C ALA A 152 10.18 0.40 7.51
N GLU A 153 10.51 1.25 8.51
CA GLU A 153 11.42 2.37 8.28
C GLU A 153 12.88 1.92 8.16
N LEU A 154 13.21 0.77 8.71
CA LEU A 154 14.54 0.20 8.67
C LEU A 154 14.75 -0.59 7.38
N ALA A 155 15.83 -0.29 6.67
CA ALA A 155 16.25 -0.97 5.47
C ALA A 155 17.75 -1.27 5.51
N TYR A 156 18.17 -2.23 4.69
CA TYR A 156 19.56 -2.65 4.56
C TYR A 156 20.10 -2.38 3.17
N ASP A 157 21.27 -1.77 3.07
CA ASP A 157 22.04 -1.63 1.84
C ASP A 157 23.04 -2.79 1.71
N PRO A 158 22.83 -3.74 0.78
CA PRO A 158 23.72 -4.91 0.63
C PRO A 158 25.11 -4.55 0.07
N HIS A 159 25.29 -3.41 -0.62
CA HIS A 159 26.57 -2.96 -1.13
C HIS A 159 27.41 -2.31 -0.05
N ARG A 160 26.80 -1.43 0.75
CA ARG A 160 27.46 -0.72 1.86
C ARG A 160 27.52 -1.58 3.12
N LYS A 161 26.71 -2.64 3.17
CA LYS A 161 26.55 -3.53 4.33
C LYS A 161 26.15 -2.78 5.59
N GLU A 162 25.23 -1.83 5.44
CA GLU A 162 24.77 -0.98 6.53
C GLU A 162 23.24 -0.91 6.58
N TRP A 163 22.73 -0.72 7.79
CA TRP A 163 21.34 -0.42 8.05
C TRP A 163 21.11 1.09 7.98
N PHE A 164 19.97 1.49 7.45
CA PHE A 164 19.61 2.91 7.38
C PHE A 164 18.09 3.09 7.52
N ASN A 165 17.68 4.31 7.85
CA ASN A 165 16.28 4.70 7.89
C ASN A 165 15.86 5.25 6.53
N VAL A 166 14.79 4.71 5.91
CA VAL A 166 14.30 5.14 4.59
C VAL A 166 13.77 6.57 4.56
N PHE A 167 13.47 7.14 5.72
CA PHE A 167 13.05 8.54 5.85
C PHE A 167 14.24 9.50 6.04
N GLY A 168 15.47 9.00 5.98
CA GLY A 168 16.67 9.81 6.20
C GLY A 168 16.67 10.42 7.61
N ASP A 169 16.82 11.73 7.68
CA ASP A 169 16.86 12.47 8.95
C ASP A 169 15.49 12.83 9.54
N GLU A 170 14.41 12.47 8.86
CA GLU A 170 13.06 12.75 9.33
C GLU A 170 12.72 11.90 10.57
N ARG A 171 12.26 12.56 11.64
CA ARG A 171 11.93 11.92 12.92
C ARG A 171 10.42 11.74 13.04
N ARG A 172 9.91 10.63 12.54
CA ARG A 172 8.51 10.27 12.69
C ARG A 172 8.29 9.49 13.99
N ARG A 173 7.24 9.84 14.72
CA ARG A 173 6.92 9.21 16.01
C ARG A 173 5.80 8.19 15.87
N PRO A 174 5.79 7.14 16.71
CA PRO A 174 4.65 6.23 16.83
C PRO A 174 3.34 7.01 17.04
N GLY A 175 2.30 6.66 16.27
CA GLY A 175 1.01 7.36 16.29
C GLY A 175 0.84 8.43 15.22
N GLU A 176 1.89 8.93 14.60
CA GLU A 176 1.79 9.81 13.44
C GLU A 176 1.33 9.03 12.20
N TRP A 177 0.56 9.69 11.33
CA TRP A 177 0.05 9.07 10.10
C TRP A 177 1.16 8.53 9.19
N GLY A 178 2.26 9.26 9.06
CA GLY A 178 3.41 8.91 8.24
C GLY A 178 4.49 8.07 8.93
N HIS A 179 4.34 7.75 10.23
CA HIS A 179 5.23 6.80 10.89
C HIS A 179 5.07 5.41 10.24
N TRP A 180 6.13 4.60 10.20
CA TRP A 180 6.07 3.31 9.50
C TRP A 180 4.95 2.38 10.01
N ARG A 181 4.54 2.51 11.28
CA ARG A 181 3.35 1.82 11.84
C ARG A 181 2.05 2.57 11.60
N GLY A 182 2.10 3.75 11.00
CA GLY A 182 0.93 4.59 10.73
C GLY A 182 0.19 4.16 9.47
N ARG A 183 -1.04 4.66 9.31
CA ARG A 183 -1.91 4.30 8.17
C ARG A 183 -1.32 4.68 6.82
N GLY A 184 -0.51 5.74 6.76
CA GLY A 184 0.14 6.21 5.54
C GLY A 184 1.20 5.27 4.98
N MET A 185 1.68 4.31 5.78
CA MET A 185 2.71 3.35 5.38
C MET A 185 2.17 1.94 5.15
N ASN A 186 0.83 1.80 5.05
CA ASN A 186 0.23 0.51 4.72
C ASN A 186 0.58 0.10 3.29
N TRP A 187 1.33 -1.00 3.16
CA TRP A 187 1.82 -1.50 1.89
C TRP A 187 0.70 -1.78 0.90
N ASN A 188 -0.30 -2.56 1.31
CA ASN A 188 -1.36 -3.04 0.42
C ASN A 188 -2.16 -1.91 -0.24
N SER A 189 -2.43 -0.82 0.48
CA SER A 189 -3.30 0.26 0.00
C SER A 189 -2.56 1.50 -0.49
N MET A 190 -1.32 1.72 -0.02
CA MET A 190 -0.60 2.96 -0.30
C MET A 190 0.57 2.79 -1.27
N CYS A 191 1.17 1.59 -1.35
CA CYS A 191 2.43 1.40 -2.06
C CYS A 191 2.36 0.30 -3.12
N ALA A 192 1.68 -0.82 -2.84
CA ALA A 192 1.72 -2.04 -3.66
C ALA A 192 1.26 -1.80 -5.10
N HIS A 193 0.25 -0.94 -5.31
CA HIS A 193 -0.28 -0.66 -6.64
C HIS A 193 0.78 -0.16 -7.64
N CYS A 194 1.78 0.59 -7.17
CA CYS A 194 2.87 1.10 -7.99
C CYS A 194 4.13 0.23 -7.93
N HIS A 195 4.31 -0.54 -6.86
CA HIS A 195 5.55 -1.28 -6.59
C HIS A 195 5.44 -2.80 -6.80
N MET A 196 4.26 -3.30 -7.14
CA MET A 196 4.02 -4.70 -7.52
C MET A 196 3.49 -4.75 -8.95
N THR A 197 4.35 -4.96 -9.91
CA THR A 197 3.99 -5.18 -11.31
C THR A 197 4.62 -6.46 -11.83
#